data_675d988d7267bb0386aae0fd7f079865
#
_entry.id   675d988d7267bb0386aae0fd7f079865
#
_cell.length_a   1.000
_cell.length_b   1.000
_cell.length_c   1.000
_cell.angle_alpha   90.00
_cell.angle_beta   90.00
_cell.angle_gamma   90.00
#
_symmetry.space_group_name_H-M   'P 1'
#
loop_
_entity.id
_entity.type
_entity.pdbx_description
1 polymer ?
#
loop_
_entity_poly.entity_id
_entity_poly.type
_entity_poly.pdbx_seq_one_letter_code
_entity_poly.pdbx_strand_id
1 'polypeptide(L)'
;MKKGYVVNLEKETVVNTDFRRVLYTAEHLQLVLMSLLPKEDIGEEIHKLDQFIRVDHGVATVVLNGETQHVADGYAVIIPAGTRHNIINDSEDTALKLYTVYGPPEHVDGTIHKTKADVPVPEKDFDGKTTE
;
A
#
# COMPACT_ATOMS: atom_id res chain seq x y z
N MET A 1 -5.81 13.34 -24.49
CA MET A 1 -4.38 13.33 -24.08
C MET A 1 -4.29 13.16 -22.57
N LYS A 2 -3.47 12.24 -22.15
CA LYS A 2 -3.25 11.99 -20.72
C LYS A 2 -2.43 13.11 -20.11
N LYS A 3 -2.82 13.55 -18.91
CA LYS A 3 -2.15 14.64 -18.20
C LYS A 3 -1.08 14.16 -17.22
N GLY A 4 -1.14 12.90 -16.84
CA GLY A 4 -0.32 12.37 -15.77
C GLY A 4 -0.81 12.83 -14.40
N TYR A 5 0.03 12.65 -13.36
CA TYR A 5 -0.35 12.96 -12.00
C TYR A 5 0.84 13.51 -11.23
N VAL A 6 0.67 14.68 -10.65
CA VAL A 6 1.69 15.33 -9.83
C VAL A 6 1.08 15.62 -8.46
N VAL A 7 1.75 15.18 -7.41
CA VAL A 7 1.24 15.27 -6.05
C VAL A 7 2.38 15.45 -5.06
N ASN A 8 2.13 16.18 -3.98
CA ASN A 8 3.04 16.15 -2.82
C ASN A 8 2.75 14.87 -2.04
N LEU A 9 3.44 13.81 -2.43
CA LEU A 9 3.13 12.46 -1.98
C LEU A 9 3.32 12.27 -0.47
N GLU A 10 4.39 12.79 0.10
CA GLU A 10 4.63 12.68 1.53
C GLU A 10 3.50 13.35 2.33
N LYS A 11 3.08 14.55 1.92
CA LYS A 11 1.98 15.26 2.57
C LYS A 11 0.70 14.44 2.50
N GLU A 12 0.33 13.94 1.33
CA GLU A 12 -0.89 13.15 1.17
C GLU A 12 -0.83 11.85 1.97
N THR A 13 0.33 11.20 2.01
CA THR A 13 0.52 9.95 2.76
C THR A 13 0.33 10.17 4.26
N VAL A 14 0.93 11.22 4.81
CA VAL A 14 0.90 11.50 6.25
C VAL A 14 -0.49 11.88 6.72
N VAL A 15 -1.26 12.62 5.91
CA VAL A 15 -2.63 13.03 6.30
C VAL A 15 -3.69 11.98 5.99
N ASN A 16 -3.37 10.97 5.18
CA ASN A 16 -4.33 9.92 4.83
C ASN A 16 -4.74 9.12 6.07
N THR A 17 -6.03 8.91 6.25
CA THR A 17 -6.60 8.09 7.32
C THR A 17 -7.31 6.85 6.81
N ASP A 18 -7.42 6.68 5.49
CA ASP A 18 -8.05 5.50 4.91
C ASP A 18 -7.09 4.30 4.99
N PHE A 19 -7.63 3.14 5.29
CA PHE A 19 -6.83 1.90 5.26
C PHE A 19 -6.18 1.73 3.89
N ARG A 20 -6.94 1.94 2.81
CA ARG A 20 -6.45 1.89 1.42
C ARG A 20 -7.11 2.99 0.60
N ARG A 21 -6.30 3.73 -0.15
CA ARG A 21 -6.79 4.74 -1.07
C ARG A 21 -5.98 4.75 -2.34
N VAL A 22 -6.57 4.30 -3.44
CA VAL A 22 -5.94 4.38 -4.76
C VAL A 22 -5.94 5.84 -5.22
N LEU A 23 -4.76 6.40 -5.46
CA LEU A 23 -4.61 7.77 -5.95
C LEU A 23 -4.61 7.85 -7.48
N TYR A 24 -3.88 6.97 -8.12
CA TYR A 24 -3.72 7.02 -9.58
C TYR A 24 -3.37 5.64 -10.11
N THR A 25 -4.04 5.26 -11.19
CA THR A 25 -3.82 4.00 -11.89
C THR A 25 -3.40 4.30 -13.31
N ALA A 26 -2.15 4.01 -13.63
CA ALA A 26 -1.63 4.01 -14.99
C ALA A 26 -1.72 2.59 -15.58
N GLU A 27 -1.31 2.43 -16.83
CA GLU A 27 -1.35 1.13 -17.47
C GLU A 27 -0.43 0.10 -16.80
N HIS A 28 0.76 0.53 -16.36
CA HIS A 28 1.81 -0.36 -15.85
C HIS A 28 2.21 -0.09 -14.40
N LEU A 29 1.57 0.87 -13.73
CA LEU A 29 1.80 1.10 -12.30
C LEU A 29 0.57 1.72 -11.64
N GLN A 30 0.52 1.58 -10.31
CA GLN A 30 -0.57 2.13 -9.52
C GLN A 30 -0.03 2.67 -8.20
N LEU A 31 -0.43 3.90 -7.86
CA LEU A 31 -0.04 4.56 -6.61
C LEU A 31 -1.19 4.47 -5.61
N VAL A 32 -0.88 3.96 -4.41
CA VAL A 32 -1.87 3.71 -3.36
C VAL A 32 -1.35 4.21 -2.02
N LEU A 33 -2.21 4.90 -1.26
CA LEU A 33 -1.92 5.27 0.12
C LEU A 33 -2.53 4.27 1.08
N MET A 34 -1.84 4.03 2.20
CA MET A 34 -2.38 3.21 3.28
C MET A 34 -2.09 3.82 4.64
N SER A 35 -3.04 3.67 5.55
CA SER A 35 -2.90 4.02 6.97
C SER A 35 -3.33 2.80 7.78
N LEU A 36 -2.42 2.29 8.62
CA LEU A 36 -2.70 1.17 9.51
C LEU A 36 -2.83 1.68 10.93
N LEU A 37 -3.88 1.24 11.61
CA LEU A 37 -4.09 1.53 13.03
C LEU A 37 -3.00 0.84 13.87
N PRO A 38 -2.78 1.29 15.13
CA PRO A 38 -1.83 0.61 16.01
C PRO A 38 -2.04 -0.91 16.04
N LYS A 39 -0.96 -1.67 15.87
CA LYS A 39 -0.94 -3.15 15.84
C LYS A 39 -1.68 -3.79 14.68
N GLU A 40 -2.29 -3.02 13.79
CA GLU A 40 -2.97 -3.56 12.60
C GLU A 40 -1.94 -4.02 11.57
N ASP A 41 -2.28 -5.05 10.83
CA ASP A 41 -1.49 -5.52 9.69
C ASP A 41 -2.27 -5.40 8.38
N ILE A 42 -1.56 -5.47 7.26
CA ILE A 42 -2.21 -5.54 5.95
C ILE A 42 -2.82 -6.93 5.75
N GLY A 43 -2.17 -7.95 6.24
CA GLY A 43 -2.49 -9.35 6.02
C GLY A 43 -1.43 -10.02 5.15
N GLU A 44 -1.27 -11.32 5.31
CA GLU A 44 -0.32 -12.08 4.51
C GLU A 44 -0.83 -12.20 3.07
N GLU A 45 0.02 -11.84 2.11
CA GLU A 45 -0.33 -11.80 0.70
C GLU A 45 0.81 -12.33 -0.18
N ILE A 46 0.45 -12.81 -1.36
CA ILE A 46 1.37 -13.12 -2.46
C ILE A 46 0.77 -12.45 -3.70
N HIS A 47 1.55 -11.58 -4.35
CA HIS A 47 1.11 -10.91 -5.58
C HIS A 47 1.86 -11.45 -6.79
N LYS A 48 1.21 -11.41 -7.96
CA LYS A 48 1.81 -11.73 -9.26
C LYS A 48 2.53 -10.53 -9.88
N LEU A 49 2.67 -9.45 -9.14
CA LEU A 49 3.25 -8.18 -9.58
C LEU A 49 4.33 -7.77 -8.59
N ASP A 50 5.12 -6.79 -8.99
CA ASP A 50 6.12 -6.20 -8.11
C ASP A 50 5.50 -5.07 -7.30
N GLN A 51 5.97 -4.89 -6.07
CA GLN A 51 5.45 -3.88 -5.16
C GLN A 51 6.60 -3.12 -4.52
N PHE A 52 6.45 -1.81 -4.47
CA PHE A 52 7.33 -0.89 -3.73
C PHE A 52 6.52 -0.28 -2.59
N ILE A 53 7.08 -0.26 -1.39
CA ILE A 53 6.48 0.41 -0.23
C ILE A 53 7.49 1.39 0.34
N ARG A 54 7.02 2.60 0.69
CA ARG A 54 7.81 3.53 1.50
C ARG A 54 7.02 3.89 2.75
N VAL A 55 7.69 3.80 3.91
CA VAL A 55 7.14 4.26 5.19
C VAL A 55 7.43 5.74 5.33
N ASP A 56 6.37 6.56 5.41
CA ASP A 56 6.50 8.00 5.62
C ASP A 56 6.36 8.41 7.08
N HIS A 57 5.66 7.61 7.90
CA HIS A 57 5.56 7.84 9.34
C HIS A 57 5.24 6.56 10.08
N GLY A 58 6.01 6.27 11.11
CA GLY A 58 5.76 5.16 12.02
C GLY A 58 6.83 4.08 11.98
N VAL A 59 6.54 2.98 12.66
CA VAL A 59 7.43 1.81 12.76
C VAL A 59 6.66 0.55 12.39
N ALA A 60 7.32 -0.36 11.68
CA ALA A 60 6.66 -1.57 11.21
C ALA A 60 7.59 -2.78 11.23
N THR A 61 6.98 -3.95 11.31
CA THR A 61 7.62 -5.22 11.00
C THR A 61 7.23 -5.63 9.59
N VAL A 62 8.20 -5.95 8.77
CA VAL A 62 8.03 -6.47 7.43
C VAL A 62 8.43 -7.94 7.43
N VAL A 63 7.55 -8.80 6.94
CA VAL A 63 7.81 -10.23 6.80
C VAL A 63 7.90 -10.54 5.30
N LEU A 64 9.05 -11.06 4.86
CA LEU A 64 9.30 -11.45 3.47
C LEU A 64 9.75 -12.92 3.44
N ASN A 65 8.90 -13.80 2.91
CA ASN A 65 9.17 -15.24 2.86
C ASN A 65 9.62 -15.80 4.23
N GLY A 66 8.93 -15.38 5.30
CA GLY A 66 9.20 -15.82 6.66
C GLY A 66 10.32 -15.07 7.38
N GLU A 67 11.08 -14.23 6.69
CA GLU A 67 12.12 -13.42 7.31
C GLU A 67 11.54 -12.08 7.78
N THR A 68 11.84 -11.72 9.02
CA THR A 68 11.33 -10.53 9.68
C THR A 68 12.38 -9.42 9.68
N GLN A 69 11.97 -8.20 9.30
CA GLN A 69 12.81 -7.01 9.36
C GLN A 69 12.00 -5.86 9.96
N HIS A 70 12.69 -4.96 10.66
CA HIS A 70 12.05 -3.77 11.24
C HIS A 70 12.39 -2.54 10.40
N VAL A 71 11.38 -1.72 10.16
CA VAL A 71 11.49 -0.51 9.34
C VAL A 71 10.83 0.68 10.05
N ALA A 72 11.19 1.87 9.64
CA ALA A 72 10.70 3.12 10.21
C ALA A 72 10.64 4.20 9.12
N ASP A 73 10.35 5.44 9.52
CA ASP A 73 10.29 6.59 8.60
C ASP A 73 11.45 6.58 7.61
N GLY A 74 11.14 6.73 6.34
CA GLY A 74 12.11 6.82 5.26
C GLY A 74 12.60 5.49 4.68
N TYR A 75 12.21 4.37 5.29
CA TYR A 75 12.56 3.04 4.76
C TYR A 75 11.70 2.69 3.57
N ALA A 76 12.32 2.03 2.60
CA ALA A 76 11.64 1.44 1.47
C ALA A 76 11.71 -0.08 1.54
N VAL A 77 10.68 -0.74 1.00
CA VAL A 77 10.61 -2.18 0.88
C VAL A 77 10.29 -2.52 -0.56
N ILE A 78 11.10 -3.37 -1.18
CA ILE A 78 10.80 -3.93 -2.50
C ILE A 78 10.33 -5.36 -2.30
N ILE A 79 9.14 -5.67 -2.83
CA ILE A 79 8.53 -6.99 -2.73
C ILE A 79 8.41 -7.54 -4.15
N PRO A 80 9.33 -8.41 -4.57
CA PRO A 80 9.25 -9.02 -5.90
C PRO A 80 8.01 -9.90 -6.04
N ALA A 81 7.49 -10.01 -7.26
CA ALA A 81 6.37 -10.89 -7.56
C ALA A 81 6.62 -12.31 -7.01
N GLY A 82 5.59 -12.91 -6.43
CA GLY A 82 5.66 -14.24 -5.86
C GLY A 82 6.22 -14.32 -4.43
N THR A 83 6.58 -13.19 -3.83
CA THR A 83 7.09 -13.16 -2.46
C THR A 83 5.93 -13.11 -1.46
N ARG A 84 5.85 -14.09 -0.57
CA ARG A 84 4.89 -14.09 0.55
C ARG A 84 5.31 -12.99 1.53
N HIS A 85 4.39 -12.09 1.85
CA HIS A 85 4.73 -10.91 2.63
C HIS A 85 3.59 -10.42 3.52
N ASN A 86 3.96 -9.67 4.58
CA ASN A 86 3.02 -8.95 5.42
C ASN A 86 3.72 -7.69 5.98
N ILE A 87 2.94 -6.67 6.25
CA ILE A 87 3.36 -5.43 6.89
C ILE A 87 2.53 -5.26 8.14
N ILE A 88 3.17 -5.08 9.28
CA ILE A 88 2.51 -5.00 10.58
C ILE A 88 2.93 -3.68 11.26
N ASN A 89 1.95 -2.89 11.70
CA ASN A 89 2.24 -1.70 12.49
C ASN A 89 2.66 -2.14 13.90
N ASP A 90 3.89 -1.86 14.28
CA ASP A 90 4.44 -2.26 15.60
C ASP A 90 4.05 -1.30 16.73
N SER A 91 3.59 -0.10 16.41
CA SER A 91 3.25 0.88 17.45
C SER A 91 1.95 0.51 18.17
N GLU A 92 1.89 0.79 19.45
CA GLU A 92 0.67 0.61 20.26
C GLU A 92 -0.23 1.84 20.23
N ASP A 93 0.28 2.99 19.79
CA ASP A 93 -0.43 4.28 19.90
C ASP A 93 -0.37 5.15 18.65
N THR A 94 0.42 4.80 17.64
CA THR A 94 0.65 5.64 16.46
C THR A 94 0.27 4.89 15.18
N ALA A 95 -0.46 5.55 14.28
CA ALA A 95 -0.78 5.00 12.98
C ALA A 95 0.48 4.89 12.11
N LEU A 96 0.55 3.84 11.30
CA LEU A 96 1.58 3.66 10.28
C LEU A 96 1.10 4.28 8.98
N LYS A 97 1.87 5.21 8.43
CA LYS A 97 1.57 5.89 7.17
C LYS A 97 2.56 5.44 6.10
N LEU A 98 2.03 4.88 5.05
CA LEU A 98 2.86 4.41 3.95
C LEU A 98 2.17 4.66 2.61
N TYR A 99 2.96 4.69 1.56
CA TYR A 99 2.43 4.56 0.21
C TYR A 99 3.06 3.35 -0.47
N THR A 100 2.35 2.84 -1.44
CA THR A 100 2.80 1.68 -2.20
C THR A 100 2.59 1.91 -3.69
N VAL A 101 3.49 1.37 -4.50
CA VAL A 101 3.40 1.38 -5.95
C VAL A 101 3.39 -0.07 -6.41
N TYR A 102 2.36 -0.43 -7.17
CA TYR A 102 2.24 -1.76 -7.79
C TYR A 102 2.59 -1.66 -9.27
N GLY A 103 3.32 -2.60 -9.77
CA GLY A 103 3.64 -2.70 -11.19
C GLY A 103 3.50 -4.15 -11.69
N PRO A 104 2.47 -4.45 -12.49
CA PRO A 104 1.31 -3.66 -12.91
C PRO A 104 0.30 -3.39 -11.77
N PRO A 105 -0.81 -2.65 -12.05
CA PRO A 105 -1.80 -2.35 -11.02
C PRO A 105 -2.40 -3.58 -10.35
N GLU A 106 -2.73 -3.46 -9.07
CA GLU A 106 -3.33 -4.54 -8.26
C GLU A 106 -4.82 -4.34 -8.05
N HIS A 107 -5.25 -3.10 -7.79
CA HIS A 107 -6.61 -2.78 -7.37
C HIS A 107 -7.42 -2.13 -8.48
N VAL A 108 -8.74 -2.18 -8.36
CA VAL A 108 -9.64 -1.39 -9.21
C VAL A 108 -9.38 0.09 -8.98
N ASP A 109 -9.32 0.88 -10.06
CA ASP A 109 -9.09 2.33 -9.95
C ASP A 109 -10.15 2.98 -9.07
N GLY A 110 -9.71 3.96 -8.27
CA GLY A 110 -10.60 4.70 -7.38
C GLY A 110 -11.03 3.95 -6.11
N THR A 111 -10.48 2.77 -5.85
CA THR A 111 -10.79 2.01 -4.63
C THR A 111 -10.44 2.81 -3.39
N ILE A 112 -11.39 2.92 -2.46
CA ILE A 112 -11.19 3.49 -1.13
C ILE A 112 -11.80 2.54 -0.11
N HIS A 113 -10.98 2.04 0.80
CA HIS A 113 -11.41 1.29 1.97
C HIS A 113 -11.08 2.14 3.20
N LYS A 114 -12.08 2.65 3.88
CA LYS A 114 -11.85 3.52 5.05
C LYS A 114 -11.22 2.75 6.19
N THR A 115 -11.63 1.50 6.38
CA THR A 115 -11.08 0.60 7.39
C THR A 115 -10.72 -0.74 6.76
N LYS A 116 -9.88 -1.52 7.43
CA LYS A 116 -9.54 -2.87 6.99
C LYS A 116 -10.78 -3.75 6.87
N ALA A 117 -11.76 -3.58 7.75
CA ALA A 117 -13.01 -4.35 7.72
C ALA A 117 -13.84 -4.09 6.46
N ASP A 118 -13.63 -2.96 5.78
CA ASP A 118 -14.35 -2.62 4.55
C ASP A 118 -13.82 -3.36 3.32
N VAL A 119 -12.69 -4.04 3.43
CA VAL A 119 -12.13 -4.80 2.30
C VAL A 119 -13.01 -6.01 2.03
N PRO A 120 -13.60 -6.12 0.82
CA PRO A 120 -14.42 -7.29 0.49
C PRO A 120 -13.56 -8.54 0.37
N VAL A 121 -14.15 -9.71 0.66
CA VAL A 121 -13.48 -11.00 0.52
C VAL A 121 -14.31 -11.88 -0.44
N PRO A 122 -13.77 -12.21 -1.62
CA PRO A 122 -12.49 -11.73 -2.17
C PRO A 122 -12.56 -10.28 -2.64
N GLU A 123 -11.43 -9.59 -2.60
CA GLU A 123 -11.30 -8.26 -3.20
C GLU A 123 -11.18 -8.40 -4.72
N LYS A 124 -11.78 -7.45 -5.47
CA LYS A 124 -11.65 -7.44 -6.92
C LYS A 124 -10.26 -7.00 -7.34
N ASP A 125 -9.68 -7.73 -8.29
CA ASP A 125 -8.41 -7.37 -8.92
C ASP A 125 -8.59 -6.22 -9.91
N PHE A 126 -7.47 -5.63 -10.33
CA PHE A 126 -7.43 -4.60 -11.37
C PHE A 126 -8.20 -5.09 -12.62
N ASP A 127 -9.08 -4.25 -13.12
CA ASP A 127 -9.99 -4.56 -14.23
C ASP A 127 -9.53 -4.01 -15.58
N GLY A 128 -8.33 -3.44 -15.63
CA GLY A 128 -7.78 -2.84 -16.85
C GLY A 128 -8.15 -1.38 -17.07
N LYS A 129 -8.99 -0.81 -16.22
CA LYS A 129 -9.41 0.60 -16.33
C LYS A 129 -8.46 1.50 -15.56
N THR A 130 -7.88 2.48 -16.27
CA THR A 130 -6.94 3.45 -15.73
C THR A 130 -7.66 4.75 -15.33
N THR A 131 -6.95 5.60 -14.56
CA THR A 131 -7.50 6.89 -14.14
C THR A 131 -7.78 7.82 -15.33
N GLU A 132 -6.95 7.74 -16.37
CA GLU A 132 -7.12 8.55 -17.59
C GLU A 132 -7.33 7.70 -18.84
#